data_73bbb05119bed8df6089b48fb9b21772
#
_entry.id   73bbb05119bed8df6089b48fb9b21772
#
_cell.length_a   1.000
_cell.length_b   1.000
_cell.length_c   1.000
_cell.angle_alpha   90.00
_cell.angle_beta   90.00
_cell.angle_gamma   90.00
#
_symmetry.space_group_name_H-M   'P 1'
#
loop_
_entity.id
_entity.type
_entity.pdbx_description
1 polymer ?
#
loop_
_entity_poly.entity_id
_entity_poly.type
_entity_poly.pdbx_seq_one_letter_code
_entity_poly.pdbx_strand_id
1 'polypeptide(L)'
;MEKTRLKYNNVSEIVGAAGIGLIVLTDEEKTRQISITCDEDMVRAFSLRMAHVPETNRLLAEATGRLFIETGHQLEVYIYSLNDGQYRTLLMDNESKAVSNIRASDGILFAMANNLPITIDTALFQSQSTPFSAGTTNRMSLPINALSDEMLQMALDKSIKDEDYKMAEYLSLIHI
;
A
#
# COMPACT_ATOMS: atom_id res chain seq x y z
N MET A 1 -2.82 15.09 17.06
CA MET A 1 -3.17 14.44 15.78
C MET A 1 -3.87 13.13 16.12
N GLU A 2 -5.08 12.98 15.63
CA GLU A 2 -5.85 11.76 15.84
C GLU A 2 -5.43 10.74 14.78
N LYS A 3 -5.21 9.48 15.20
CA LYS A 3 -4.75 8.40 14.33
C LYS A 3 -5.79 7.30 14.26
N THR A 4 -6.08 6.84 13.07
CA THR A 4 -6.89 5.64 12.81
C THR A 4 -5.96 4.46 12.60
N ARG A 5 -6.22 3.33 13.27
CA ARG A 5 -5.47 2.10 13.09
C ARG A 5 -5.93 1.36 11.85
N LEU A 6 -4.97 0.86 11.08
CA LEU A 6 -5.23 0.11 9.86
C LEU A 6 -4.72 -1.32 9.98
N LYS A 7 -5.36 -2.20 9.22
CA LYS A 7 -4.94 -3.60 9.04
C LYS A 7 -4.69 -3.90 7.57
N TYR A 8 -3.62 -4.60 7.29
CA TYR A 8 -3.39 -5.16 5.97
C TYR A 8 -4.50 -6.17 5.65
N ASN A 9 -5.10 -6.04 4.47
CA ASN A 9 -6.14 -6.96 4.01
C ASN A 9 -5.62 -7.86 2.88
N ASN A 10 -5.17 -7.29 1.78
CA ASN A 10 -4.61 -8.03 0.65
C ASN A 10 -3.75 -7.14 -0.26
N VAL A 11 -3.05 -7.79 -1.18
CA VAL A 11 -2.41 -7.17 -2.34
C VAL A 11 -2.92 -7.86 -3.60
N SER A 12 -3.11 -7.10 -4.66
CA SER A 12 -3.52 -7.64 -5.96
C SER A 12 -2.85 -6.87 -7.09
N GLU A 13 -2.63 -7.55 -8.21
CA GLU A 13 -2.25 -6.90 -9.45
C GLU A 13 -3.47 -6.24 -10.09
N ILE A 14 -3.25 -5.11 -10.76
CA ILE A 14 -4.29 -4.45 -11.53
C ILE A 14 -4.36 -5.10 -12.90
N VAL A 15 -5.50 -5.70 -13.21
CA VAL A 15 -5.74 -6.28 -14.55
C VAL A 15 -5.73 -5.16 -15.59
N GLY A 16 -4.84 -5.27 -16.58
CA GLY A 16 -4.67 -4.28 -17.65
C GLY A 16 -3.59 -3.22 -17.39
N ALA A 17 -3.10 -3.10 -16.16
CA ALA A 17 -1.97 -2.22 -15.81
C ALA A 17 -0.80 -3.06 -15.28
N ALA A 18 -0.09 -3.74 -16.20
CA ALA A 18 1.01 -4.62 -15.79
C ALA A 18 2.12 -3.84 -15.08
N GLY A 19 2.63 -4.45 -14.03
CA GLY A 19 3.67 -3.88 -13.19
C GLY A 19 3.13 -2.99 -12.07
N ILE A 20 1.80 -2.81 -11.97
CA ILE A 20 1.17 -2.03 -10.89
C ILE A 20 0.31 -2.95 -10.04
N GLY A 21 0.55 -2.93 -8.74
CA GLY A 21 -0.26 -3.58 -7.73
C GLY A 21 -0.98 -2.59 -6.81
N LEU A 22 -1.98 -3.10 -6.12
CA LEU A 22 -2.71 -2.38 -5.08
C LEU A 22 -2.61 -3.13 -3.75
N ILE A 23 -2.12 -2.43 -2.75
CA ILE A 23 -2.18 -2.87 -1.35
C ILE A 23 -3.45 -2.30 -0.75
N VAL A 24 -4.29 -3.14 -0.19
CA VAL A 24 -5.53 -2.74 0.49
C VAL A 24 -5.35 -2.80 1.99
N LEU A 25 -5.60 -1.67 2.64
CA LEU A 25 -5.66 -1.54 4.09
C LEU A 25 -7.09 -1.21 4.49
N THR A 26 -7.55 -1.81 5.58
CA THR A 26 -8.88 -1.55 6.15
C THR A 26 -8.76 -0.96 7.55
N ASP A 27 -9.83 -0.31 8.00
CA ASP A 27 -10.03 -0.07 9.43
C ASP A 27 -10.18 -1.39 10.21
N GLU A 28 -10.13 -1.32 11.54
CA GLU A 28 -10.23 -2.52 12.39
C GLU A 28 -11.55 -3.27 12.22
N GLU A 29 -12.63 -2.55 11.93
CA GLU A 29 -13.99 -3.09 11.76
C GLU A 29 -14.28 -3.57 10.33
N LYS A 30 -13.35 -3.36 9.39
CA LYS A 30 -13.51 -3.65 7.97
C LYS A 30 -14.73 -2.97 7.34
N THR A 31 -14.98 -1.74 7.74
CA THR A 31 -16.07 -0.93 7.18
C THR A 31 -15.60 -0.07 6.02
N ARG A 32 -14.36 0.40 6.09
CA ARG A 32 -13.74 1.26 5.08
C ARG A 32 -12.35 0.78 4.73
N GLN A 33 -11.90 1.15 3.54
CA GLN A 33 -10.57 0.79 3.02
C GLN A 33 -9.89 1.96 2.33
N ILE A 34 -8.56 1.92 2.30
CA ILE A 34 -7.73 2.68 1.39
C ILE A 34 -6.92 1.73 0.51
N SER A 35 -6.56 2.19 -0.68
CA SER A 35 -5.71 1.45 -1.61
C SER A 35 -4.44 2.24 -1.85
N ILE A 36 -3.30 1.55 -1.81
CA ILE A 36 -1.98 2.13 -1.99
C ILE A 36 -1.32 1.42 -3.16
N THR A 37 -0.87 2.16 -4.15
CA THR A 37 -0.19 1.60 -5.32
C THR A 37 1.21 1.09 -4.96
N CYS A 38 1.61 0.01 -5.60
CA CYS A 38 2.95 -0.55 -5.48
C CYS A 38 3.40 -1.16 -6.82
N ASP A 39 4.69 -1.46 -6.93
CA ASP A 39 5.25 -2.15 -8.08
C ASP A 39 5.06 -3.68 -7.99
N GLU A 40 5.35 -4.38 -9.08
CA GLU A 40 5.23 -5.84 -9.21
C GLU A 40 6.12 -6.57 -8.20
N ASP A 41 7.32 -6.08 -7.94
CA ASP A 41 8.24 -6.67 -6.97
C ASP A 41 7.64 -6.64 -5.55
N MET A 42 6.94 -5.57 -5.22
CA MET A 42 6.21 -5.48 -3.95
C MET A 42 5.04 -6.45 -3.89
N VAL A 43 4.26 -6.60 -4.97
CA VAL A 43 3.18 -7.60 -5.03
C VAL A 43 3.75 -8.99 -4.74
N ARG A 44 4.87 -9.33 -5.39
CA ARG A 44 5.57 -10.60 -5.15
C ARG A 44 6.06 -10.73 -3.71
N ALA A 45 6.64 -9.67 -3.16
CA ALA A 45 7.17 -9.67 -1.79
C ALA A 45 6.06 -9.88 -0.74
N PHE A 46 4.88 -9.28 -0.93
CA PHE A 46 3.69 -9.52 -0.10
C PHE A 46 3.17 -10.96 -0.27
N SER A 47 3.07 -11.44 -1.51
CA SER A 47 2.55 -12.78 -1.82
C SER A 47 3.37 -13.88 -1.17
N LEU A 48 4.71 -13.77 -1.18
CA LEU A 48 5.60 -14.73 -0.51
C LEU A 48 5.34 -14.80 1.00
N ARG A 49 5.06 -13.68 1.63
CA ARG A 49 4.75 -13.61 3.07
C ARG A 49 3.37 -14.13 3.39
N MET A 50 2.39 -13.86 2.54
CA MET A 50 1.05 -14.42 2.68
C MET A 50 1.06 -15.95 2.51
N ALA A 51 1.93 -16.48 1.67
CA ALA A 51 2.15 -17.91 1.49
C ALA A 51 3.01 -18.54 2.62
N HIS A 52 3.44 -17.75 3.61
CA HIS A 52 4.29 -18.18 4.73
C HIS A 52 5.57 -18.91 4.28
N VAL A 53 6.19 -18.42 3.21
CA VAL A 53 7.43 -18.99 2.69
C VAL A 53 8.55 -18.83 3.73
N PRO A 54 9.19 -19.90 4.23
CA PRO A 54 10.13 -19.82 5.37
C PRO A 54 11.36 -18.95 5.11
N GLU A 55 11.78 -18.86 3.86
CA GLU A 55 12.94 -18.07 3.43
C GLU A 55 12.74 -16.57 3.68
N THR A 56 11.50 -16.09 3.73
CA THR A 56 11.20 -14.68 4.04
C THR A 56 11.72 -14.28 5.41
N ASN A 57 11.78 -15.19 6.37
CA ASN A 57 12.28 -14.91 7.72
C ASN A 57 13.76 -14.44 7.77
N ARG A 58 14.49 -14.61 6.68
CA ARG A 58 15.91 -14.19 6.55
C ARG A 58 16.08 -12.94 5.70
N LEU A 59 14.98 -12.36 5.20
CA LEU A 59 15.04 -11.14 4.41
C LEU A 59 15.25 -9.92 5.31
N LEU A 60 15.67 -8.83 4.69
CA LEU A 60 16.09 -7.62 5.40
C LEU A 60 14.98 -7.06 6.30
N ALA A 61 13.74 -7.04 5.82
CA ALA A 61 12.62 -6.52 6.59
C ALA A 61 12.43 -7.27 7.91
N GLU A 62 12.41 -8.60 7.87
CA GLU A 62 12.23 -9.45 9.05
C GLU A 62 13.46 -9.43 9.98
N ALA A 63 14.65 -9.50 9.40
CA ALA A 63 15.89 -9.50 10.19
C ALA A 63 16.10 -8.17 10.93
N THR A 64 15.87 -7.06 10.23
CA THR A 64 16.00 -5.72 10.82
C THR A 64 14.94 -5.47 11.88
N GLY A 65 13.68 -5.83 11.59
CA GLY A 65 12.58 -5.67 12.54
C GLY A 65 12.80 -6.44 13.84
N ARG A 66 13.26 -7.69 13.77
CA ARG A 66 13.62 -8.47 14.98
C ARG A 66 14.70 -7.77 15.79
N LEU A 67 15.75 -7.28 15.13
CA LEU A 67 16.85 -6.60 15.82
C LEU A 67 16.35 -5.38 16.58
N PHE A 68 15.51 -4.55 15.98
CA PHE A 68 14.92 -3.39 16.64
C PHE A 68 14.00 -3.77 17.80
N ILE A 69 13.14 -4.78 17.62
CA ILE A 69 12.24 -5.24 18.68
C ILE A 69 13.03 -5.82 19.86
N GLU A 70 14.04 -6.65 19.60
CA GLU A 70 14.90 -7.25 20.62
C GLU A 70 15.72 -6.21 21.39
N THR A 71 16.02 -5.08 20.78
CA THR A 71 16.70 -3.94 21.42
C THR A 71 15.76 -2.95 22.09
N GLY A 72 14.46 -3.27 22.18
CA GLY A 72 13.48 -2.50 22.95
C GLY A 72 12.81 -1.36 22.20
N HIS A 73 13.01 -1.25 20.90
CA HIS A 73 12.34 -0.22 20.08
C HIS A 73 10.86 -0.54 19.86
N GLN A 74 10.03 0.49 19.89
CA GLN A 74 8.58 0.42 19.65
C GLN A 74 8.23 1.08 18.33
N LEU A 75 8.36 0.32 17.26
CA LEU A 75 8.18 0.83 15.91
C LEU A 75 6.71 0.92 15.50
N GLU A 76 6.37 1.93 14.72
CA GLU A 76 5.05 2.20 14.13
C GLU A 76 5.23 2.74 12.72
N VAL A 77 4.36 2.34 11.81
CA VAL A 77 4.25 2.92 10.47
C VAL A 77 3.09 3.89 10.45
N TYR A 78 3.36 5.16 10.15
CA TYR A 78 2.38 6.24 10.16
C TYR A 78 2.24 6.91 8.81
N ILE A 79 1.04 6.86 8.23
CA ILE A 79 0.66 7.51 6.98
C ILE A 79 0.07 8.88 7.33
N TYR A 80 0.72 9.98 6.91
CA TYR A 80 0.36 11.31 7.39
C TYR A 80 -0.16 12.27 6.33
N SER A 81 0.10 12.03 5.05
CA SER A 81 -0.42 12.86 3.96
C SER A 81 -0.47 12.11 2.62
N LEU A 82 -1.15 12.72 1.66
CA LEU A 82 -1.20 12.28 0.27
C LEU A 82 -0.78 13.46 -0.61
N ASN A 83 0.30 13.30 -1.38
CA ASN A 83 0.80 14.31 -2.32
C ASN A 83 1.05 13.66 -3.67
N ASP A 84 0.53 14.24 -4.73
CA ASP A 84 0.71 13.75 -6.11
C ASP A 84 0.39 12.25 -6.25
N GLY A 85 -0.73 11.80 -5.68
CA GLY A 85 -1.15 10.41 -5.70
C GLY A 85 -0.32 9.45 -4.81
N GLN A 86 0.70 9.96 -4.12
CA GLN A 86 1.58 9.16 -3.27
C GLN A 86 1.34 9.41 -1.79
N TYR A 87 1.06 8.37 -1.03
CA TYR A 87 0.99 8.44 0.42
C TYR A 87 2.37 8.67 1.03
N ARG A 88 2.48 9.71 1.84
CA ARG A 88 3.68 10.03 2.62
C ARG A 88 3.63 9.29 3.95
N THR A 89 4.69 8.56 4.24
CA THR A 89 4.73 7.62 5.35
C THR A 89 6.01 7.77 6.16
N LEU A 90 5.88 7.62 7.46
CA LEU A 90 6.98 7.60 8.41
C LEU A 90 7.09 6.22 9.06
N LEU A 91 8.31 5.75 9.22
CA LEU A 91 8.65 4.75 10.21
C LEU A 91 9.07 5.51 11.48
N MET A 92 8.38 5.26 12.57
CA MET A 92 8.55 5.96 13.84
C MET A 92 8.95 4.98 14.92
N ASP A 93 9.85 5.41 15.80
CA ASP A 93 10.10 4.71 17.06
C ASP A 93 9.50 5.49 18.22
N ASN A 94 8.50 4.93 18.84
CA ASN A 94 7.77 5.57 19.94
C ASN A 94 8.60 5.66 21.23
N GLU A 95 9.67 4.89 21.36
CA GLU A 95 10.58 4.95 22.51
C GLU A 95 11.59 6.09 22.35
N SER A 96 12.41 6.07 21.31
CA SER A 96 13.45 7.08 21.07
C SER A 96 12.92 8.37 20.44
N LYS A 97 11.69 8.40 19.96
CA LYS A 97 11.08 9.48 19.16
C LYS A 97 11.76 9.73 17.81
N ALA A 98 12.59 8.79 17.37
CA ALA A 98 13.20 8.84 16.05
C ALA A 98 12.14 8.63 14.95
N VAL A 99 12.29 9.34 13.84
CA VAL A 99 11.43 9.23 12.67
C VAL A 99 12.25 9.16 11.40
N SER A 100 11.79 8.36 10.45
CA SER A 100 12.38 8.26 9.12
C SER A 100 11.29 8.22 8.06
N ASN A 101 11.52 8.93 6.95
CA ASN A 101 10.63 8.80 5.79
C ASN A 101 10.83 7.42 5.14
N ILE A 102 9.74 6.79 4.77
CA ILE A 102 9.74 5.51 4.07
C ILE A 102 8.67 5.52 2.98
N ARG A 103 8.88 4.80 1.90
CA ARG A 103 7.85 4.57 0.88
C ARG A 103 6.70 3.78 1.51
N ALA A 104 5.46 4.15 1.23
CA ALA A 104 4.28 3.55 1.88
C ALA A 104 4.25 2.02 1.74
N SER A 105 4.50 1.50 0.54
CA SER A 105 4.54 0.05 0.28
C SER A 105 5.61 -0.67 1.11
N ASP A 106 6.81 -0.09 1.23
CA ASP A 106 7.89 -0.67 2.04
C ASP A 106 7.57 -0.64 3.53
N GLY A 107 7.00 0.47 4.01
CA GLY A 107 6.56 0.61 5.40
C GLY A 107 5.51 -0.43 5.77
N ILE A 108 4.50 -0.61 4.91
CA ILE A 108 3.44 -1.61 5.12
C ILE A 108 4.00 -3.03 5.10
N LEU A 109 4.90 -3.35 4.15
CA LEU A 109 5.59 -4.64 4.11
C LEU A 109 6.38 -4.89 5.39
N PHE A 110 7.13 -3.90 5.83
CA PHE A 110 7.92 -3.96 7.07
C PHE A 110 7.03 -4.17 8.30
N ALA A 111 5.91 -3.44 8.37
CA ALA A 111 4.94 -3.59 9.44
C ALA A 111 4.30 -4.97 9.46
N MET A 112 3.90 -5.49 8.29
CA MET A 112 3.32 -6.83 8.17
C MET A 112 4.33 -7.91 8.56
N ALA A 113 5.58 -7.79 8.11
CA ALA A 113 6.65 -8.74 8.39
C ALA A 113 6.98 -8.86 9.89
N ASN A 114 6.77 -7.79 10.66
CA ASN A 114 7.14 -7.68 12.06
C ASN A 114 5.97 -7.45 13.03
N ASN A 115 4.73 -7.57 12.55
CA ASN A 115 3.50 -7.32 13.33
C ASN A 115 3.47 -5.94 14.00
N LEU A 116 3.96 -4.91 13.30
CA LEU A 116 3.96 -3.54 13.79
C LEU A 116 2.62 -2.86 13.52
N PRO A 117 2.22 -1.87 14.34
CA PRO A 117 1.04 -1.08 14.07
C PRO A 117 1.21 -0.23 12.81
N ILE A 118 0.15 -0.19 12.00
CA ILE A 118 0.00 0.73 10.88
C ILE A 118 -1.10 1.71 11.27
N THR A 119 -0.79 3.00 11.20
CA THR A 119 -1.73 4.07 11.49
C THR A 119 -1.77 5.09 10.37
N ILE A 120 -2.88 5.82 10.28
CA ILE A 120 -3.08 6.90 9.34
C ILE A 120 -3.69 8.11 10.08
N ASP A 121 -3.39 9.33 9.61
CA ASP A 121 -4.11 10.50 10.06
C ASP A 121 -5.61 10.33 9.84
N THR A 122 -6.43 10.56 10.88
CA THR A 122 -7.87 10.28 10.82
C THR A 122 -8.59 11.11 9.77
N ALA A 123 -8.23 12.38 9.59
CA ALA A 123 -8.85 13.24 8.58
C ALA A 123 -8.46 12.78 7.16
N LEU A 124 -7.21 12.36 6.97
CA LEU A 124 -6.75 11.77 5.71
C LEU A 124 -7.52 10.48 5.40
N PHE A 125 -7.68 9.60 6.39
CA PHE A 125 -8.45 8.36 6.20
C PHE A 125 -9.90 8.64 5.82
N GLN A 126 -10.56 9.56 6.51
CA GLN A 126 -11.95 9.94 6.19
C GLN A 126 -12.10 10.48 4.77
N SER A 127 -11.14 11.26 4.29
CA SER A 127 -11.18 11.86 2.95
C SER A 127 -10.85 10.88 1.83
N GLN A 128 -9.96 9.90 2.08
CA GLN A 128 -9.45 9.00 1.04
C GLN A 128 -10.07 7.60 1.06
N SER A 129 -10.70 7.20 2.15
CA SER A 129 -11.25 5.86 2.27
C SER A 129 -12.58 5.69 1.53
N THR A 130 -12.78 4.48 1.01
CA THR A 130 -14.04 4.03 0.39
C THR A 130 -14.65 2.90 1.22
N PRO A 131 -15.97 2.62 1.08
CA PRO A 131 -16.57 1.46 1.74
C PRO A 131 -15.80 0.17 1.39
N PHE A 132 -15.56 -0.67 2.40
CA PHE A 132 -14.93 -1.96 2.17
C PHE A 132 -15.91 -2.92 1.48
N SER A 133 -15.45 -3.60 0.42
CA SER A 133 -16.21 -4.60 -0.30
C SER A 133 -15.49 -5.94 -0.27
N ALA A 134 -16.03 -6.90 0.47
CA ALA A 134 -15.42 -8.22 0.68
C ALA A 134 -15.50 -9.17 -0.54
N GLY A 135 -16.04 -8.75 -1.66
CA GLY A 135 -16.50 -9.70 -2.71
C GLY A 135 -16.01 -9.49 -4.13
N THR A 136 -15.15 -8.56 -4.43
CA THR A 136 -14.78 -8.29 -5.83
C THR A 136 -13.28 -8.26 -6.06
N THR A 137 -12.70 -9.46 -6.13
CA THR A 137 -11.33 -9.67 -6.66
C THR A 137 -11.17 -9.27 -8.13
N ASN A 138 -12.23 -8.86 -8.83
CA ASN A 138 -12.18 -8.62 -10.28
C ASN A 138 -12.64 -7.23 -10.77
N ARG A 139 -13.03 -6.32 -9.89
CA ARG A 139 -13.34 -4.92 -10.24
C ARG A 139 -13.07 -4.02 -9.04
N MET A 140 -11.82 -3.86 -8.66
CA MET A 140 -11.46 -2.72 -7.83
C MET A 140 -11.59 -1.48 -8.69
N SER A 141 -12.49 -0.58 -8.32
CA SER A 141 -12.45 0.80 -8.81
C SER A 141 -11.09 1.34 -8.38
N LEU A 142 -10.20 1.58 -9.34
CA LEU A 142 -8.96 2.29 -9.07
C LEU A 142 -9.34 3.61 -8.42
N PRO A 143 -8.89 3.90 -7.20
CA PRO A 143 -9.05 5.24 -6.68
C PRO A 143 -8.23 6.16 -7.59
N ILE A 144 -8.92 6.99 -8.34
CA ILE A 144 -8.34 7.93 -9.32
C ILE A 144 -7.20 8.75 -8.70
N ASN A 145 -7.28 9.00 -7.40
CA ASN A 145 -6.31 9.78 -6.63
C ASN A 145 -5.07 8.96 -6.16
N ALA A 146 -4.99 7.67 -6.47
CA ALA A 146 -3.91 6.80 -6.01
C ALA A 146 -2.87 6.48 -7.08
N LEU A 147 -3.09 6.93 -8.33
CA LEU A 147 -2.14 6.76 -9.43
C LEU A 147 -1.44 8.09 -9.68
N SER A 148 -0.11 8.07 -9.75
CA SER A 148 0.65 9.22 -10.25
C SER A 148 0.47 9.33 -11.76
N ASP A 149 0.68 10.54 -12.32
CA ASP A 149 0.61 10.78 -13.75
C ASP A 149 1.52 9.83 -14.55
N GLU A 150 2.72 9.54 -14.01
CA GLU A 150 3.66 8.59 -14.63
C GLU A 150 3.09 7.18 -14.68
N MET A 151 2.43 6.72 -13.61
CA MET A 151 1.81 5.39 -13.56
C MET A 151 0.61 5.30 -14.51
N LEU A 152 -0.18 6.37 -14.61
CA LEU A 152 -1.28 6.47 -15.56
C LEU A 152 -0.77 6.41 -17.00
N GLN A 153 0.29 7.14 -17.31
CA GLN A 153 0.90 7.13 -18.65
C GLN A 153 1.45 5.75 -19.01
N MET A 154 2.15 5.09 -18.09
CA MET A 154 2.67 3.73 -18.31
C MET A 154 1.54 2.71 -18.55
N ALA A 155 0.46 2.81 -17.78
CA ALA A 155 -0.71 1.95 -17.94
C ALA A 155 -1.42 2.19 -19.27
N LEU A 156 -1.54 3.45 -19.69
CA LEU A 156 -2.12 3.86 -20.97
C LEU A 156 -1.30 3.33 -22.14
N ASP A 157 0.02 3.55 -22.14
CA ASP A 157 0.93 3.11 -23.20
C ASP A 157 0.90 1.59 -23.37
N LYS A 158 0.79 0.88 -22.25
CA LYS A 158 0.66 -0.58 -22.29
C LYS A 158 -0.69 -1.03 -22.80
N SER A 159 -1.80 -0.43 -22.35
CA SER A 159 -3.14 -0.76 -22.86
C SER A 159 -3.24 -0.55 -24.37
N ILE A 160 -2.59 0.47 -24.90
CA ILE A 160 -2.49 0.72 -26.34
C ILE A 160 -1.67 -0.40 -27.03
N LYS A 161 -0.55 -0.81 -26.43
CA LYS A 161 0.32 -1.83 -26.97
C LYS A 161 -0.33 -3.22 -26.98
N ASP A 162 -1.13 -3.51 -25.95
CA ASP A 162 -1.87 -4.77 -25.80
C ASP A 162 -3.22 -4.77 -26.54
N GLU A 163 -3.49 -3.69 -27.34
CA GLU A 163 -4.74 -3.49 -28.12
C GLU A 163 -6.02 -3.46 -27.26
N ASP A 164 -5.90 -3.20 -25.94
CA ASP A 164 -7.06 -3.00 -25.04
C ASP A 164 -7.54 -1.55 -25.08
N TYR A 165 -8.23 -1.21 -26.17
CA TYR A 165 -8.72 0.16 -26.41
C TYR A 165 -9.75 0.63 -25.40
N LYS A 166 -10.50 -0.27 -24.75
CA LYS A 166 -11.46 0.11 -23.70
C LYS A 166 -10.76 0.57 -22.42
N MET A 167 -9.69 -0.13 -22.05
CA MET A 167 -8.87 0.27 -20.91
C MET A 167 -8.12 1.56 -21.23
N ALA A 168 -7.57 1.69 -22.43
CA ALA A 168 -6.88 2.91 -22.87
C ALA A 168 -7.82 4.13 -22.87
N GLU A 169 -9.05 4.00 -23.33
CA GLU A 169 -10.07 5.05 -23.28
C GLU A 169 -10.38 5.46 -21.82
N TYR A 170 -10.59 4.48 -20.94
CA TYR A 170 -10.86 4.73 -19.53
C TYR A 170 -9.69 5.45 -18.84
N LEU A 171 -8.45 5.01 -19.06
CA LEU A 171 -7.26 5.64 -18.49
C LEU A 171 -7.02 7.05 -19.04
N SER A 172 -7.31 7.29 -20.32
CA SER A 172 -7.21 8.60 -20.93
C SER A 172 -8.19 9.61 -20.34
N LEU A 173 -9.42 9.18 -19.99
CA LEU A 173 -10.41 10.03 -19.32
C LEU A 173 -10.01 10.40 -17.89
N ILE A 174 -9.21 9.59 -17.23
CA ILE A 174 -8.72 9.83 -15.86
C ILE A 174 -7.53 10.81 -15.88
N HIS A 175 -6.74 10.82 -16.96
CA HIS A 175 -5.53 11.65 -17.09
C HIS A 175 -5.83 13.14 -17.40
N ILE A 176 -7.06 13.48 -17.74
CA ILE A 176 -7.50 14.87 -17.93
C ILE A 176 -7.87 15.52 -16.60
#